data_7f82fba954c2c032527e0ed6cbc43639
#
_entry.id   7f82fba954c2c032527e0ed6cbc43639
#
_cell.length_a   1.000
_cell.length_b   1.000
_cell.length_c   1.000
_cell.angle_alpha   90.00
_cell.angle_beta   90.00
_cell.angle_gamma   90.00
#
_symmetry.space_group_name_H-M   'P 1'
#
loop_
_entity.id
_entity.type
_entity.pdbx_description
1 polymer ?
#
loop_
_entity_poly.entity_id
_entity_poly.type
_entity_poly.pdbx_seq_one_letter_code
_entity_poly.pdbx_strand_id
1 'polypeptide(L)'
;GILDVYANSQRVFRFQNGVAIAFKNIQAGDGKKFTLSSSNNSTKNATFNLWGASTRPVVAELGDEAGWHFYSQRNTDNSVIFSVNGQIQPSNWGNFDSRYVKDVRLGTRVVQLMARGGRYEKAGHAITGLRIIGEVDGDDEAIFRPIQKYINGTWYNVAQV
;
A
#
# COMPACT_ATOMS: atom_id res chain seq x y z
N GLY A 1 -43.41 2.05 -22.67
CA GLY A 1 -43.03 2.58 -23.95
C GLY A 1 -41.56 2.57 -24.22
N ILE A 2 -41.15 2.71 -25.45
CA ILE A 2 -39.74 2.81 -25.88
C ILE A 2 -39.54 4.20 -26.48
N LEU A 3 -38.51 4.88 -26.07
CA LEU A 3 -38.03 6.11 -26.70
C LEU A 3 -36.61 5.86 -27.23
N ASP A 4 -36.47 5.95 -28.53
CA ASP A 4 -35.19 5.86 -29.23
C ASP A 4 -34.69 7.21 -29.68
N VAL A 5 -33.39 7.45 -29.48
CA VAL A 5 -32.68 8.62 -29.98
C VAL A 5 -31.73 8.20 -31.10
N TYR A 6 -31.83 8.87 -32.23
CA TYR A 6 -31.05 8.63 -33.43
C TYR A 6 -30.16 9.83 -33.78
N ALA A 7 -28.96 9.55 -34.25
CA ALA A 7 -28.08 10.51 -34.89
C ALA A 7 -27.57 9.90 -36.21
N ASN A 8 -27.73 10.65 -37.30
CA ASN A 8 -27.38 10.17 -38.64
C ASN A 8 -27.94 8.77 -38.97
N SER A 9 -29.23 8.57 -38.68
CA SER A 9 -29.94 7.29 -38.89
C SER A 9 -29.44 6.12 -38.05
N GLN A 10 -28.52 6.34 -37.13
CA GLN A 10 -28.06 5.34 -36.19
C GLN A 10 -28.66 5.57 -34.82
N ARG A 11 -29.20 4.50 -34.20
CA ARG A 11 -29.68 4.58 -32.84
C ARG A 11 -28.50 4.75 -31.89
N VAL A 12 -28.51 5.80 -31.07
CA VAL A 12 -27.45 6.15 -30.15
C VAL A 12 -27.84 5.94 -28.71
N PHE A 13 -29.14 6.04 -28.39
CA PHE A 13 -29.63 5.87 -27.02
C PHE A 13 -31.08 5.34 -27.03
N ARG A 14 -31.43 4.59 -25.98
CA ARG A 14 -32.80 4.07 -25.77
C ARG A 14 -33.19 4.19 -24.31
N PHE A 15 -34.44 4.59 -24.07
CA PHE A 15 -35.10 4.49 -22.77
C PHE A 15 -36.24 3.47 -22.89
N GLN A 16 -36.21 2.41 -22.10
CA GLN A 16 -37.28 1.41 -22.03
C GLN A 16 -37.29 0.73 -20.65
N ASN A 17 -38.50 0.51 -20.12
CA ASN A 17 -38.70 -0.32 -18.92
C ASN A 17 -37.77 0.04 -17.76
N GLY A 18 -37.56 1.34 -17.49
CA GLY A 18 -36.69 1.81 -16.42
C GLY A 18 -35.18 1.72 -16.69
N VAL A 19 -34.79 1.36 -17.92
CA VAL A 19 -33.39 1.26 -18.31
C VAL A 19 -33.06 2.33 -19.35
N ALA A 20 -31.89 2.94 -19.22
CA ALA A 20 -31.27 3.77 -20.23
C ALA A 20 -30.11 3.02 -20.87
N ILE A 21 -30.15 2.79 -22.17
CA ILE A 21 -29.18 1.99 -22.91
C ILE A 21 -28.47 2.88 -23.93
N ALA A 22 -27.15 3.00 -23.81
CA ALA A 22 -26.32 3.62 -24.82
C ALA A 22 -25.84 2.55 -25.82
N PHE A 23 -25.97 2.84 -27.12
CA PHE A 23 -25.47 2.02 -28.21
C PHE A 23 -24.14 2.53 -28.74
N LYS A 24 -23.65 3.61 -28.20
CA LYS A 24 -22.34 4.23 -28.42
C LYS A 24 -21.73 4.55 -27.07
N ASN A 25 -20.50 5.00 -27.08
CA ASN A 25 -19.84 5.40 -25.84
C ASN A 25 -20.62 6.51 -25.15
N ILE A 26 -20.72 6.42 -23.81
CA ILE A 26 -21.18 7.55 -22.98
C ILE A 26 -19.96 8.38 -22.65
N GLN A 27 -19.99 9.66 -23.05
CA GLN A 27 -18.92 10.60 -22.80
C GLN A 27 -19.48 11.83 -22.10
N ALA A 28 -18.85 12.22 -20.98
CA ALA A 28 -19.07 13.54 -20.41
C ALA A 28 -18.39 14.57 -21.31
N GLY A 29 -19.02 15.72 -21.52
CA GLY A 29 -18.43 16.82 -22.30
C GLY A 29 -17.19 17.41 -21.60
N ASP A 30 -16.46 18.26 -22.32
CA ASP A 30 -15.26 18.91 -21.81
C ASP A 30 -15.55 19.67 -20.51
N GLY A 31 -14.71 19.43 -19.49
CA GLY A 31 -14.87 20.00 -18.16
C GLY A 31 -16.07 19.45 -17.37
N LYS A 32 -16.72 18.40 -17.85
CA LYS A 32 -17.85 17.76 -17.16
C LYS A 32 -17.44 16.47 -16.48
N LYS A 33 -18.24 16.08 -15.49
CA LYS A 33 -18.02 14.87 -14.69
C LYS A 33 -19.17 13.91 -14.86
N PHE A 34 -18.88 12.62 -14.82
CA PHE A 34 -19.90 11.60 -14.64
C PHE A 34 -20.18 11.47 -13.15
N THR A 35 -21.34 11.95 -12.71
CA THR A 35 -21.68 12.00 -11.29
C THR A 35 -22.78 11.01 -10.96
N LEU A 36 -22.55 10.20 -9.93
CA LEU A 36 -23.57 9.33 -9.33
C LEU A 36 -23.92 9.90 -7.95
N SER A 37 -25.20 10.17 -7.72
CA SER A 37 -25.68 10.66 -6.43
C SER A 37 -26.53 9.63 -5.73
N SER A 38 -26.40 9.54 -4.40
CA SER A 38 -27.26 8.71 -3.58
C SER A 38 -28.51 9.49 -3.17
N SER A 39 -29.65 8.82 -3.19
CA SER A 39 -30.93 9.39 -2.72
C SER A 39 -31.23 9.07 -1.26
N ASN A 40 -30.38 8.30 -0.57
CA ASN A 40 -30.62 7.95 0.85
C ASN A 40 -30.14 9.07 1.78
N ASN A 41 -29.37 8.97 2.71
CA ASN A 41 -29.17 9.93 3.77
C ASN A 41 -28.04 10.95 3.52
N SER A 42 -27.52 11.02 2.32
CA SER A 42 -26.42 11.92 2.00
C SER A 42 -26.79 12.91 0.89
N THR A 43 -26.44 14.16 1.11
CA THR A 43 -26.45 15.20 0.06
C THR A 43 -25.15 15.24 -0.73
N LYS A 44 -24.19 14.37 -0.39
CA LYS A 44 -22.89 14.29 -1.04
C LYS A 44 -22.95 13.48 -2.31
N ASN A 45 -22.17 13.88 -3.30
CA ASN A 45 -22.04 13.20 -4.58
C ASN A 45 -20.69 12.50 -4.67
N ALA A 46 -20.71 11.23 -5.08
CA ALA A 46 -19.50 10.59 -5.54
C ALA A 46 -19.30 10.91 -7.03
N THR A 47 -18.08 11.24 -7.41
CA THR A 47 -17.72 11.50 -8.80
C THR A 47 -16.69 10.48 -9.28
N PHE A 48 -16.95 9.91 -10.46
CA PHE A 48 -16.02 9.06 -11.16
C PHE A 48 -15.54 9.79 -12.42
N ASN A 49 -14.27 10.21 -12.42
CA ASN A 49 -13.67 10.97 -13.51
C ASN A 49 -12.77 10.09 -14.36
N LEU A 50 -12.98 10.12 -15.66
CA LEU A 50 -12.05 9.60 -16.66
C LEU A 50 -11.49 10.80 -17.42
N TRP A 51 -10.18 11.01 -17.38
CA TRP A 51 -9.56 12.14 -18.05
C TRP A 51 -8.11 11.83 -18.41
N GLY A 52 -7.48 12.73 -19.15
CA GLY A 52 -6.08 12.62 -19.53
C GLY A 52 -5.46 13.97 -19.84
N ALA A 53 -4.15 14.03 -19.74
CA ALA A 53 -3.33 15.17 -20.10
C ALA A 53 -1.99 14.68 -20.65
N SER A 54 -1.18 15.57 -21.22
CA SER A 54 0.12 15.19 -21.83
C SER A 54 1.07 14.50 -20.85
N THR A 55 1.08 14.89 -19.57
CA THR A 55 1.92 14.32 -18.51
C THR A 55 1.24 13.18 -17.75
N ARG A 56 -0.07 13.02 -17.92
CA ARG A 56 -0.91 12.00 -17.27
C ARG A 56 -1.90 11.46 -18.28
N PRO A 57 -1.46 10.61 -19.24
CA PRO A 57 -2.25 10.25 -20.42
C PRO A 57 -3.64 9.66 -20.14
N VAL A 58 -3.77 8.88 -19.08
CA VAL A 58 -5.06 8.31 -18.64
C VAL A 58 -5.14 8.34 -17.14
N VAL A 59 -6.23 8.91 -16.61
CA VAL A 59 -6.56 8.89 -15.18
C VAL A 59 -8.00 8.43 -15.00
N ALA A 60 -8.22 7.43 -14.15
CA ALA A 60 -9.51 7.00 -13.64
C ALA A 60 -9.56 7.31 -12.14
N GLU A 61 -10.46 8.18 -11.73
CA GLU A 61 -10.45 8.80 -10.41
C GLU A 61 -11.83 8.72 -9.76
N LEU A 62 -11.88 8.33 -8.49
CA LEU A 62 -13.05 8.49 -7.63
C LEU A 62 -12.80 9.63 -6.64
N GLY A 63 -13.81 10.48 -6.46
CA GLY A 63 -13.75 11.58 -5.50
C GLY A 63 -15.13 12.09 -5.11
N ASP A 64 -15.15 13.17 -4.36
CA ASP A 64 -16.33 13.91 -3.96
C ASP A 64 -16.05 15.42 -3.96
N GLU A 65 -16.92 16.21 -3.32
CA GLU A 65 -16.75 17.67 -3.24
C GLU A 65 -15.52 18.11 -2.44
N ALA A 66 -14.98 17.22 -1.56
CA ALA A 66 -13.79 17.49 -0.78
C ALA A 66 -12.48 17.10 -1.51
N GLY A 67 -12.58 16.38 -2.62
CA GLY A 67 -11.44 16.01 -3.43
C GLY A 67 -11.42 14.53 -3.83
N TRP A 68 -10.28 14.08 -4.34
CA TRP A 68 -10.11 12.71 -4.79
C TRP A 68 -9.91 11.73 -3.62
N HIS A 69 -10.42 10.50 -3.79
CA HIS A 69 -10.21 9.40 -2.84
C HIS A 69 -9.09 8.49 -3.31
N PHE A 70 -9.16 8.04 -4.56
CA PHE A 70 -8.12 7.24 -5.20
C PHE A 70 -8.17 7.44 -6.71
N TYR A 71 -7.06 7.11 -7.36
CA TYR A 71 -7.02 7.06 -8.83
C TYR A 71 -6.03 6.01 -9.33
N SER A 72 -6.30 5.51 -10.54
CA SER A 72 -5.35 4.81 -11.38
C SER A 72 -4.84 5.76 -12.45
N GLN A 73 -3.55 5.75 -12.73
CA GLN A 73 -2.92 6.64 -13.69
C GLN A 73 -1.95 5.89 -14.60
N ARG A 74 -2.06 6.13 -15.91
CA ARG A 74 -1.04 5.80 -16.88
C ARG A 74 -0.03 6.94 -16.93
N ASN A 75 1.25 6.64 -16.79
CA ASN A 75 2.34 7.60 -16.96
C ASN A 75 2.81 7.66 -18.41
N THR A 76 3.64 8.64 -18.75
CA THR A 76 4.16 8.83 -20.12
C THR A 76 5.09 7.71 -20.58
N ASP A 77 5.70 6.96 -19.66
CA ASP A 77 6.53 5.79 -19.93
C ASP A 77 5.73 4.47 -19.99
N ASN A 78 4.40 4.56 -20.04
CA ASN A 78 3.44 3.45 -20.01
C ASN A 78 3.35 2.68 -18.68
N SER A 79 4.07 3.06 -17.65
CA SER A 79 3.86 2.51 -16.31
C SER A 79 2.51 2.96 -15.74
N VAL A 80 2.00 2.21 -14.75
CA VAL A 80 0.74 2.52 -14.07
C VAL A 80 0.99 2.66 -12.57
N ILE A 81 0.37 3.67 -11.98
CA ILE A 81 0.32 3.83 -10.52
C ILE A 81 -1.12 3.78 -10.05
N PHE A 82 -1.31 3.36 -8.80
CA PHE A 82 -2.56 3.46 -8.06
C PHE A 82 -2.30 4.28 -6.79
N SER A 83 -3.01 5.41 -6.67
CA SER A 83 -2.82 6.35 -5.57
C SER A 83 -4.06 6.43 -4.71
N VAL A 84 -3.88 6.46 -3.39
CA VAL A 84 -4.95 6.55 -2.40
C VAL A 84 -4.71 7.77 -1.52
N ASN A 85 -5.72 8.62 -1.39
CA ASN A 85 -5.70 9.79 -0.51
C ASN A 85 -6.24 9.40 0.86
N GLY A 86 -5.42 8.72 1.65
CA GLY A 86 -5.80 8.23 2.96
C GLY A 86 -5.18 6.87 3.29
N GLN A 87 -5.84 6.15 4.16
CA GLN A 87 -5.40 4.84 4.62
C GLN A 87 -5.91 3.72 3.71
N ILE A 88 -5.11 2.67 3.56
CA ILE A 88 -5.55 1.41 2.98
C ILE A 88 -5.89 0.47 4.13
N GLN A 89 -7.14 0.00 4.19
CA GLN A 89 -7.61 -0.95 5.21
C GLN A 89 -8.02 -2.26 4.53
N PRO A 90 -7.07 -3.17 4.27
CA PRO A 90 -7.42 -4.46 3.68
C PRO A 90 -8.25 -5.29 4.66
N SER A 91 -9.22 -6.05 4.15
CA SER A 91 -9.88 -7.08 4.95
C SER A 91 -8.95 -8.27 5.26
N ASN A 92 -7.89 -8.42 4.49
CA ASN A 92 -6.86 -9.43 4.68
C ASN A 92 -5.48 -8.80 4.48
N TRP A 93 -4.67 -8.83 5.53
CA TRP A 93 -3.31 -8.27 5.55
C TRP A 93 -2.23 -9.25 5.08
N GLY A 94 -2.61 -10.48 4.67
CA GLY A 94 -1.67 -11.57 4.40
C GLY A 94 -0.53 -11.23 3.44
N ASN A 95 -0.81 -10.51 2.35
CA ASN A 95 0.22 -10.09 1.40
C ASN A 95 1.16 -9.03 1.95
N PHE A 96 0.72 -8.17 2.85
CA PHE A 96 1.59 -7.21 3.54
C PHE A 96 2.41 -7.91 4.63
N ASP A 97 1.76 -8.71 5.48
CA ASP A 97 2.41 -9.44 6.56
C ASP A 97 3.52 -10.39 6.06
N SER A 98 3.30 -11.02 4.91
CA SER A 98 4.31 -11.92 4.31
C SER A 98 5.47 -11.18 3.65
N ARG A 99 5.31 -9.91 3.32
CA ARG A 99 6.28 -9.14 2.53
C ARG A 99 7.13 -8.20 3.36
N TYR A 100 6.57 -7.61 4.41
CA TYR A 100 7.22 -6.53 5.14
C TYR A 100 7.57 -6.92 6.57
N VAL A 101 8.69 -6.38 7.06
CA VAL A 101 9.07 -6.46 8.46
C VAL A 101 8.10 -5.59 9.26
N LYS A 102 7.41 -6.20 10.22
CA LYS A 102 6.43 -5.53 11.07
C LYS A 102 7.05 -4.98 12.34
N ASP A 103 8.07 -5.65 12.85
CA ASP A 103 8.74 -5.29 14.08
C ASP A 103 10.18 -5.79 14.11
N VAL A 104 10.99 -5.21 14.98
CA VAL A 104 12.40 -5.60 15.23
C VAL A 104 12.61 -5.66 16.72
N ARG A 105 13.37 -6.64 17.18
CA ARG A 105 13.74 -6.75 18.60
C ARG A 105 15.16 -7.29 18.76
N LEU A 106 15.73 -7.09 19.96
CA LEU A 106 16.84 -7.85 20.43
C LEU A 106 16.30 -9.10 21.15
N GLY A 107 16.82 -10.26 20.80
CA GLY A 107 16.38 -11.53 21.39
C GLY A 107 17.05 -11.84 22.73
N THR A 108 16.93 -13.10 23.16
CA THR A 108 17.48 -13.57 24.42
C THR A 108 19.00 -13.41 24.45
N ARG A 109 19.53 -12.91 25.57
CA ARG A 109 20.93 -12.68 25.74
C ARG A 109 21.73 -14.01 25.73
N VAL A 110 22.93 -13.94 25.18
CA VAL A 110 23.95 -14.96 25.25
C VAL A 110 25.19 -14.39 25.93
N VAL A 111 25.75 -15.09 26.90
CA VAL A 111 26.93 -14.67 27.62
C VAL A 111 28.13 -15.40 27.06
N GLN A 112 29.22 -14.69 26.81
CA GLN A 112 30.48 -15.23 26.32
C GLN A 112 31.61 -14.79 27.24
N LEU A 113 32.31 -15.75 27.84
CA LEU A 113 33.56 -15.48 28.56
C LEU A 113 34.62 -14.94 27.59
N MET A 114 35.32 -13.89 28.00
CA MET A 114 36.36 -13.26 27.20
C MET A 114 37.73 -13.59 27.77
N ALA A 115 38.70 -13.80 26.88
CA ALA A 115 40.11 -14.02 27.24
C ALA A 115 40.98 -13.10 26.38
N ARG A 116 42.18 -12.81 26.90
CA ARG A 116 43.16 -12.00 26.19
C ARG A 116 43.47 -12.56 24.80
N GLY A 117 43.46 -11.70 23.81
CA GLY A 117 43.71 -12.05 22.39
C GLY A 117 42.56 -12.71 21.66
N GLY A 118 41.45 -13.00 22.35
CA GLY A 118 40.24 -13.53 21.71
C GLY A 118 39.50 -12.51 20.88
N ARG A 119 38.79 -12.98 19.85
CA ARG A 119 37.88 -12.21 19.05
C ARG A 119 36.47 -12.70 19.33
N TYR A 120 35.62 -11.78 19.79
CA TYR A 120 34.27 -12.12 20.26
C TYR A 120 33.24 -11.46 19.38
N GLU A 121 32.76 -12.22 18.42
CA GLU A 121 31.72 -11.83 17.49
C GLU A 121 30.75 -13.00 17.30
N LYS A 122 29.45 -12.70 17.26
CA LYS A 122 28.41 -13.66 16.96
C LYS A 122 27.63 -13.20 15.76
N ALA A 123 27.51 -14.07 14.76
CA ALA A 123 26.73 -13.77 13.55
C ALA A 123 25.28 -13.36 13.89
N GLY A 124 24.83 -12.24 13.34
CA GLY A 124 23.49 -11.75 13.55
C GLY A 124 23.19 -11.20 14.95
N HIS A 125 24.19 -11.03 15.78
CA HIS A 125 24.08 -10.52 17.15
C HIS A 125 24.75 -9.15 17.28
N ALA A 126 24.34 -8.42 18.30
CA ALA A 126 25.00 -7.22 18.78
C ALA A 126 25.53 -7.44 20.20
N ILE A 127 26.64 -6.82 20.54
CA ILE A 127 27.08 -6.70 21.94
C ILE A 127 26.16 -5.70 22.61
N THR A 128 25.49 -6.13 23.67
CA THR A 128 24.52 -5.31 24.42
C THR A 128 24.97 -5.04 25.84
N GLY A 129 26.03 -5.66 26.29
CA GLY A 129 26.56 -5.44 27.62
C GLY A 129 27.91 -6.13 27.86
N LEU A 130 28.52 -5.78 28.97
CA LEU A 130 29.74 -6.34 29.46
C LEU A 130 29.58 -6.61 30.95
N ARG A 131 30.25 -7.65 31.45
CA ARG A 131 30.46 -7.87 32.88
C ARG A 131 31.95 -7.92 33.16
N ILE A 132 32.43 -7.00 33.97
CA ILE A 132 33.82 -6.92 34.39
C ILE A 132 33.91 -7.50 35.79
N ILE A 133 34.68 -8.57 35.95
CA ILE A 133 34.75 -9.38 37.21
C ILE A 133 36.14 -9.35 37.82
N GLY A 134 36.83 -8.34 37.86
CA GLY A 134 38.11 -8.26 38.54
C GLY A 134 39.29 -7.99 37.62
N GLU A 135 40.50 -8.25 38.12
CA GLU A 135 41.75 -7.87 37.46
C GLU A 135 42.37 -8.98 36.62
N VAL A 136 41.78 -10.19 36.63
CA VAL A 136 42.33 -11.37 35.96
C VAL A 136 41.70 -11.53 34.59
N ASP A 137 42.54 -11.69 33.57
CA ASP A 137 42.09 -11.97 32.20
C ASP A 137 41.30 -13.29 32.14
N GLY A 138 40.19 -13.29 31.43
CA GLY A 138 39.35 -14.46 31.22
C GLY A 138 38.10 -14.53 32.11
N ASP A 139 37.96 -13.62 33.06
CA ASP A 139 36.80 -13.56 33.94
C ASP A 139 35.68 -12.67 33.40
N ASP A 140 36.03 -11.75 32.52
CA ASP A 140 35.07 -10.79 31.96
C ASP A 140 34.17 -11.46 30.93
N GLU A 141 32.97 -10.95 30.83
CA GLU A 141 31.94 -11.49 29.93
C GLU A 141 31.47 -10.44 28.93
N ALA A 142 31.35 -10.85 27.67
CA ALA A 142 30.57 -10.11 26.65
C ALA A 142 29.14 -10.65 26.63
N ILE A 143 28.18 -9.75 26.55
CA ILE A 143 26.76 -10.09 26.45
C ILE A 143 26.30 -9.75 25.05
N PHE A 144 25.77 -10.75 24.36
CA PHE A 144 25.24 -10.62 23.01
C PHE A 144 23.75 -10.85 23.02
N ARG A 145 23.06 -10.21 22.08
CA ARG A 145 21.66 -10.50 21.76
C ARG A 145 21.48 -10.60 20.26
N PRO A 146 20.73 -11.61 19.76
CA PRO A 146 20.42 -11.67 18.34
C PRO A 146 19.53 -10.48 17.96
N ILE A 147 19.80 -9.90 16.80
CA ILE A 147 18.90 -8.95 16.17
C ILE A 147 17.84 -9.76 15.44
N GLN A 148 16.57 -9.52 15.75
CA GLN A 148 15.45 -10.28 15.21
C GLN A 148 14.46 -9.38 14.48
N LYS A 149 13.87 -9.93 13.44
CA LYS A 149 12.81 -9.30 12.64
C LYS A 149 11.55 -10.15 12.70
N TYR A 150 10.38 -9.48 12.72
CA TYR A 150 9.08 -10.12 12.72
C TYR A 150 8.45 -10.04 11.33
N ILE A 151 8.24 -11.18 10.70
CA ILE A 151 7.59 -11.28 9.38
C ILE A 151 6.60 -12.43 9.42
N ASN A 152 5.39 -12.18 8.94
CA ASN A 152 4.36 -13.21 8.77
C ASN A 152 4.14 -14.08 10.01
N GLY A 153 4.08 -13.46 11.18
CA GLY A 153 3.80 -14.14 12.44
C GLY A 153 4.99 -14.82 13.12
N THR A 154 6.20 -14.71 12.57
CA THR A 154 7.40 -15.39 13.08
C THR A 154 8.54 -14.41 13.29
N TRP A 155 9.27 -14.58 14.39
CA TRP A 155 10.54 -13.91 14.66
C TRP A 155 11.69 -14.68 14.03
N TYR A 156 12.49 -14.01 13.23
CA TYR A 156 13.69 -14.54 12.59
C TYR A 156 14.93 -13.79 13.06
N ASN A 157 16.03 -14.49 13.27
CA ASN A 157 17.32 -13.84 13.40
C ASN A 157 17.73 -13.24 12.06
N VAL A 158 18.36 -12.06 12.09
CA VAL A 158 18.95 -11.49 10.88
C VAL A 158 20.14 -12.30 10.44
N ALA A 159 20.38 -12.38 9.13
CA ALA A 159 21.59 -12.96 8.58
C ALA A 159 22.75 -11.96 8.71
N GLN A 160 23.96 -12.47 8.84
CA GLN A 160 25.20 -11.70 8.78
C GLN A 160 26.02 -12.18 7.59
N VAL A 161 26.49 -11.24 6.78
CA VAL A 161 27.36 -11.48 5.62
C VAL A 161 28.83 -11.25 5.97
#